data_da4e3d7b1d8479bce1138d1676ff9237
#
_entry.id   da4e3d7b1d8479bce1138d1676ff9237
#
_cell.length_a   1.000
_cell.length_b   1.000
_cell.length_c   1.000
_cell.angle_alpha   90.00
_cell.angle_beta   90.00
_cell.angle_gamma   90.00
#
_symmetry.space_group_name_H-M   'P 1'
#
loop_
_entity.id
_entity.type
_entity.pdbx_description
1 polymer ?
#
loop_
_entity_poly.entity_id
_entity_poly.type
_entity_poly.pdbx_seq_one_letter_code
_entity_poly.pdbx_strand_id
1 'polypeptide(L)'
;MVDKPAPEPMPGSVDDGTSVDHVAAQSSGLGPTDFTRDLARWSEALSAIARTGMGFTQSLYERERYEEVLKVAADIKAAADDALEVRRETDHFIQEWMESVGEGVPGYVTPKVAIGAVVGNERGEILLVKRAESGVWLYPTGWADIGYSPAEVAVKEVAEETGIECEPVRVLAVIDGMRLGFTRFGMYMVVFHCRALGGELTPHPLETADVGWFAADALPWPTAGVDWWGPLAFSAIKGEPVETVFDAPRQPVWRPPSGQAPSSS
;
A
#
# COMPACT_ATOMS: atom_id res chain seq x y z
N MET A 1 55.61 9.04 42.77
CA MET A 1 55.60 9.81 41.52
C MET A 1 56.71 9.26 40.66
N VAL A 2 56.36 8.40 39.72
CA VAL A 2 57.30 7.90 38.74
C VAL A 2 56.59 8.07 37.39
N ASP A 3 57.20 8.95 36.61
CA ASP A 3 56.80 9.32 35.25
C ASP A 3 56.87 8.11 34.34
N LYS A 4 55.83 7.88 33.55
CA LYS A 4 55.81 6.85 32.53
C LYS A 4 55.89 7.53 31.17
N PRO A 5 56.87 7.21 30.33
CA PRO A 5 57.04 7.86 29.03
C PRO A 5 56.01 7.41 28.02
N ALA A 6 55.68 8.33 27.11
CA ALA A 6 54.78 8.12 25.95
C ALA A 6 55.40 7.14 24.95
N PRO A 7 54.60 6.36 24.23
CA PRO A 7 55.08 5.50 23.16
C PRO A 7 55.42 6.26 21.88
N GLU A 8 56.53 5.85 21.26
CA GLU A 8 57.04 6.36 19.98
C GLU A 8 56.11 6.04 18.78
N PRO A 9 56.15 6.84 17.72
CA PRO A 9 55.38 6.57 16.50
C PRO A 9 56.05 5.51 15.63
N MET A 10 55.24 4.56 15.14
CA MET A 10 55.63 3.52 14.18
C MET A 10 55.88 4.10 12.78
N PRO A 11 56.83 3.55 12.01
CA PRO A 11 57.22 4.06 10.71
C PRO A 11 56.17 3.76 9.62
N GLY A 12 56.11 4.69 8.64
CA GLY A 12 55.18 4.77 7.57
C GLY A 12 54.99 3.50 6.71
N SER A 13 53.78 3.24 6.38
CA SER A 13 53.37 2.37 5.27
C SER A 13 53.14 3.17 4.02
N VAL A 14 53.72 2.64 2.97
CA VAL A 14 53.75 3.11 1.59
C VAL A 14 52.35 3.41 1.04
N ASP A 15 52.23 4.58 0.44
CA ASP A 15 51.11 5.04 -0.35
C ASP A 15 51.00 4.14 -1.60
N ASP A 16 50.02 3.24 -1.62
CA ASP A 16 49.62 2.51 -2.82
C ASP A 16 48.26 3.10 -3.29
N GLY A 17 48.40 3.98 -4.26
CA GLY A 17 47.30 4.74 -4.86
C GLY A 17 46.32 3.85 -5.64
N THR A 18 45.37 3.26 -4.97
CA THR A 18 44.12 2.80 -5.55
C THR A 18 42.96 3.53 -4.87
N SER A 19 42.60 4.63 -5.50
CA SER A 19 41.33 5.30 -5.26
C SER A 19 40.18 4.31 -5.50
N VAL A 20 39.75 3.64 -4.45
CA VAL A 20 38.43 3.00 -4.42
C VAL A 20 37.43 4.11 -4.17
N ASP A 21 36.88 4.63 -5.27
CA ASP A 21 35.67 5.38 -5.23
C ASP A 21 34.64 4.59 -4.42
N HIS A 22 34.40 5.02 -3.19
CA HIS A 22 33.22 4.70 -2.46
C HIS A 22 32.02 5.30 -3.22
N VAL A 23 31.57 4.57 -4.25
CA VAL A 23 30.23 4.70 -4.74
C VAL A 23 29.35 4.34 -3.53
N ALA A 24 28.90 5.37 -2.83
CA ALA A 24 27.79 5.26 -1.92
C ALA A 24 26.68 4.57 -2.71
N ALA A 25 26.44 3.31 -2.40
CA ALA A 25 25.27 2.61 -2.86
C ALA A 25 24.09 3.41 -2.32
N GLN A 26 23.59 4.33 -3.16
CA GLN A 26 22.25 4.79 -3.05
C GLN A 26 21.41 3.51 -3.15
N SER A 27 20.90 3.05 -2.02
CA SER A 27 19.78 2.12 -1.99
C SER A 27 18.61 2.87 -2.64
N SER A 28 18.62 2.87 -3.98
CA SER A 28 17.42 3.11 -4.76
C SER A 28 16.47 2.01 -4.28
N GLY A 29 15.48 2.37 -3.45
CA GLY A 29 14.36 1.52 -3.15
C GLY A 29 13.61 1.27 -4.45
N LEU A 30 14.14 0.34 -5.26
CA LEU A 30 13.44 -0.22 -6.39
C LEU A 30 12.25 -0.95 -5.79
N GLY A 31 11.07 -0.37 -5.96
CA GLY A 31 9.83 -1.07 -5.66
C GLY A 31 9.83 -2.44 -6.36
N PRO A 32 8.89 -3.32 -5.97
CA PRO A 32 8.81 -4.67 -6.53
C PRO A 32 8.90 -4.61 -8.05
N THR A 33 9.70 -5.48 -8.66
CA THR A 33 9.73 -5.63 -10.12
C THR A 33 8.32 -5.95 -10.62
N ASP A 34 8.02 -5.67 -11.89
CA ASP A 34 6.71 -6.01 -12.47
C ASP A 34 6.39 -7.49 -12.31
N PHE A 35 7.39 -8.37 -12.40
CA PHE A 35 7.24 -9.81 -12.20
C PHE A 35 6.88 -10.16 -10.73
N THR A 36 7.53 -9.55 -9.75
CA THR A 36 7.20 -9.77 -8.33
C THR A 36 5.78 -9.33 -8.00
N ARG A 37 5.33 -8.21 -8.57
CA ARG A 37 3.94 -7.75 -8.46
C ARG A 37 2.96 -8.71 -9.12
N ASP A 38 3.32 -9.29 -10.26
CA ASP A 38 2.51 -10.30 -10.93
C ASP A 38 2.41 -11.58 -10.13
N LEU A 39 3.50 -12.06 -9.52
CA LEU A 39 3.48 -13.22 -8.61
C LEU A 39 2.53 -12.97 -7.43
N ALA A 40 2.65 -11.84 -6.76
CA ALA A 40 1.75 -11.48 -5.65
C ALA A 40 0.28 -11.46 -6.10
N ARG A 41 0.00 -10.88 -7.26
CA ARG A 41 -1.36 -10.83 -7.83
C ARG A 41 -1.90 -12.22 -8.18
N TRP A 42 -1.10 -13.10 -8.79
CA TRP A 42 -1.52 -14.47 -9.12
C TRP A 42 -1.79 -15.28 -7.86
N SER A 43 -0.94 -15.16 -6.87
CA SER A 43 -1.14 -15.78 -5.56
C SER A 43 -2.50 -15.37 -4.95
N GLU A 44 -2.77 -14.07 -4.84
CA GLU A 44 -4.04 -13.58 -4.29
C GLU A 44 -5.26 -14.06 -5.10
N ALA A 45 -5.16 -14.04 -6.43
CA ALA A 45 -6.25 -14.53 -7.28
C ALA A 45 -6.53 -16.03 -7.06
N LEU A 46 -5.48 -16.86 -7.01
CA LEU A 46 -5.61 -18.29 -6.76
C LEU A 46 -6.15 -18.57 -5.36
N SER A 47 -5.64 -17.87 -4.34
CA SER A 47 -6.12 -18.02 -2.97
C SER A 47 -7.59 -17.61 -2.84
N ALA A 48 -8.03 -16.55 -3.52
CA ALA A 48 -9.42 -16.12 -3.52
C ALA A 48 -10.34 -17.16 -4.17
N ILE A 49 -9.93 -17.76 -5.30
CA ILE A 49 -10.66 -18.85 -5.96
C ILE A 49 -10.79 -20.05 -5.02
N ALA A 50 -9.69 -20.48 -4.41
CA ALA A 50 -9.66 -21.61 -3.51
C ALA A 50 -10.57 -21.40 -2.29
N ARG A 51 -10.42 -20.27 -1.60
CA ARG A 51 -11.24 -19.93 -0.43
C ARG A 51 -12.72 -19.81 -0.77
N THR A 52 -13.05 -19.22 -1.90
CA THR A 52 -14.43 -19.14 -2.40
C THR A 52 -14.98 -20.53 -2.65
N GLY A 53 -14.22 -21.40 -3.34
CA GLY A 53 -14.62 -22.77 -3.60
C GLY A 53 -14.84 -23.56 -2.31
N MET A 54 -13.94 -23.49 -1.34
CA MET A 54 -14.09 -24.13 -0.03
C MET A 54 -15.31 -23.63 0.74
N GLY A 55 -15.65 -22.34 0.62
CA GLY A 55 -16.82 -21.75 1.28
C GLY A 55 -18.15 -22.20 0.71
N PHE A 56 -18.19 -22.65 -0.54
CA PHE A 56 -19.43 -23.10 -1.20
C PHE A 56 -19.58 -24.64 -1.29
N THR A 57 -18.47 -25.37 -1.37
CA THR A 57 -18.54 -26.81 -1.56
C THR A 57 -18.90 -27.57 -0.30
N GLN A 58 -19.71 -28.61 -0.46
CA GLN A 58 -19.97 -29.63 0.56
C GLN A 58 -19.25 -30.96 0.25
N SER A 59 -18.58 -31.03 -0.90
CA SER A 59 -17.84 -32.21 -1.34
C SER A 59 -16.43 -32.19 -0.74
N LEU A 60 -16.08 -33.23 0.01
CA LEU A 60 -14.72 -33.39 0.56
C LEU A 60 -13.67 -33.47 -0.57
N TYR A 61 -13.99 -34.13 -1.69
CA TYR A 61 -13.11 -34.23 -2.83
C TYR A 61 -12.80 -32.88 -3.47
N GLU A 62 -13.81 -32.01 -3.65
CA GLU A 62 -13.61 -30.67 -4.15
C GLU A 62 -12.84 -29.81 -3.16
N ARG A 63 -13.13 -29.95 -1.86
CA ARG A 63 -12.41 -29.24 -0.82
C ARG A 63 -10.91 -29.52 -0.84
N GLU A 64 -10.52 -30.81 -0.96
CA GLU A 64 -9.12 -31.21 -1.13
C GLU A 64 -8.47 -30.55 -2.34
N ARG A 65 -9.20 -30.43 -3.47
CA ARG A 65 -8.68 -29.75 -4.67
C ARG A 65 -8.46 -28.26 -4.42
N TYR A 66 -9.36 -27.59 -3.71
CA TYR A 66 -9.19 -26.18 -3.37
C TYR A 66 -8.07 -25.96 -2.35
N GLU A 67 -7.85 -26.88 -1.43
CA GLU A 67 -6.71 -26.85 -0.50
C GLU A 67 -5.38 -27.01 -1.25
N GLU A 68 -5.30 -27.83 -2.28
CA GLU A 68 -4.13 -27.93 -3.17
C GLU A 68 -3.88 -26.60 -3.93
N VAL A 69 -4.93 -25.98 -4.45
CA VAL A 69 -4.81 -24.66 -5.10
C VAL A 69 -4.35 -23.61 -4.12
N LEU A 70 -4.86 -23.63 -2.87
CA LEU A 70 -4.44 -22.71 -1.83
C LEU A 70 -2.96 -22.86 -1.49
N LYS A 71 -2.46 -24.09 -1.44
CA LYS A 71 -1.04 -24.36 -1.22
C LYS A 71 -0.15 -23.79 -2.32
N VAL A 72 -0.52 -23.99 -3.59
CA VAL A 72 0.21 -23.40 -4.73
C VAL A 72 0.19 -21.88 -4.66
N ALA A 73 -0.93 -21.27 -4.27
CA ALA A 73 -1.01 -19.84 -4.06
C ALA A 73 -0.06 -19.36 -2.97
N ALA A 74 0.04 -20.09 -1.85
CA ALA A 74 0.94 -19.77 -0.75
C ALA A 74 2.42 -19.91 -1.14
N ASP A 75 2.79 -20.91 -1.92
CA ASP A 75 4.14 -21.08 -2.46
C ASP A 75 4.53 -19.89 -3.36
N ILE A 76 3.62 -19.45 -4.24
CA ILE A 76 3.83 -18.26 -5.08
C ILE A 76 3.97 -17.00 -4.22
N LYS A 77 3.18 -16.88 -3.15
CA LYS A 77 3.26 -15.73 -2.21
C LYS A 77 4.61 -15.69 -1.51
N ALA A 78 5.05 -16.83 -0.98
CA ALA A 78 6.34 -16.96 -0.32
C ALA A 78 7.49 -16.58 -1.27
N ALA A 79 7.45 -17.04 -2.52
CA ALA A 79 8.45 -16.67 -3.53
C ALA A 79 8.44 -15.17 -3.87
N ALA A 80 7.27 -14.54 -3.92
CA ALA A 80 7.15 -13.10 -4.14
C ALA A 80 7.68 -12.30 -2.95
N ASP A 81 7.45 -12.75 -1.72
CA ASP A 81 7.92 -12.11 -0.50
C ASP A 81 9.43 -12.31 -0.29
N ASP A 82 9.98 -13.48 -0.63
CA ASP A 82 11.43 -13.74 -0.58
C ASP A 82 12.21 -12.82 -1.54
N ALA A 83 11.66 -12.55 -2.72
CA ALA A 83 12.23 -11.58 -3.67
C ALA A 83 12.25 -10.13 -3.13
N LEU A 84 11.55 -9.85 -2.03
CA LEU A 84 11.48 -8.56 -1.34
C LEU A 84 12.16 -8.59 0.04
N GLU A 85 12.97 -9.65 0.31
CA GLU A 85 13.66 -9.88 1.59
C GLU A 85 12.72 -10.02 2.81
N VAL A 86 11.43 -10.30 2.57
CA VAL A 86 10.45 -10.58 3.63
C VAL A 86 10.19 -12.08 3.68
N ARG A 87 10.89 -12.76 4.58
CA ARG A 87 10.76 -14.20 4.74
C ARG A 87 9.53 -14.56 5.56
N ARG A 88 8.58 -15.22 4.91
CA ARG A 88 7.43 -15.86 5.54
C ARG A 88 7.26 -17.27 4.97
N GLU A 89 6.98 -18.22 5.86
CA GLU A 89 6.76 -19.61 5.45
C GLU A 89 5.40 -19.78 4.77
N THR A 90 5.32 -20.71 3.82
CA THR A 90 4.09 -21.06 3.10
C THR A 90 2.92 -21.36 4.05
N ASP A 91 3.16 -22.11 5.12
CA ASP A 91 2.15 -22.51 6.09
C ASP A 91 1.51 -21.31 6.81
N HIS A 92 2.26 -20.21 7.00
CA HIS A 92 1.73 -18.98 7.59
C HIS A 92 0.63 -18.37 6.72
N PHE A 93 0.81 -18.33 5.40
CA PHE A 93 -0.21 -17.81 4.49
C PHE A 93 -1.44 -18.71 4.42
N ILE A 94 -1.24 -20.04 4.41
CA ILE A 94 -2.34 -21.00 4.42
C ILE A 94 -3.18 -20.80 5.69
N GLN A 95 -2.56 -20.67 6.84
CA GLN A 95 -3.26 -20.46 8.11
C GLN A 95 -4.05 -19.15 8.10
N GLU A 96 -3.41 -18.03 7.74
CA GLU A 96 -4.07 -16.71 7.63
C GLU A 96 -5.28 -16.74 6.68
N TRP A 97 -5.14 -17.42 5.54
CA TRP A 97 -6.22 -17.51 4.58
C TRP A 97 -7.34 -18.45 5.02
N MET A 98 -7.02 -19.54 5.71
CA MET A 98 -8.02 -20.47 6.23
C MET A 98 -8.90 -19.87 7.34
N GLU A 99 -8.41 -18.91 8.11
CA GLU A 99 -9.19 -18.16 9.09
C GLU A 99 -10.34 -17.39 8.44
N SER A 100 -10.22 -17.03 7.17
CA SER A 100 -11.26 -16.32 6.41
C SER A 100 -12.25 -17.24 5.69
N VAL A 101 -12.12 -18.57 5.80
CA VAL A 101 -13.01 -19.54 5.17
C VAL A 101 -14.14 -19.93 6.11
N GLY A 102 -15.35 -19.63 5.76
CA GLY A 102 -16.53 -20.29 6.33
C GLY A 102 -17.40 -19.51 7.30
N GLU A 103 -17.07 -18.28 7.66
CA GLU A 103 -17.95 -17.45 8.48
C GLU A 103 -18.35 -16.17 7.76
N GLY A 104 -19.59 -16.01 7.41
CA GLY A 104 -20.13 -14.77 6.84
C GLY A 104 -20.98 -14.98 5.62
N VAL A 105 -21.17 -13.90 4.86
CA VAL A 105 -21.86 -13.91 3.57
C VAL A 105 -21.16 -14.91 2.65
N PRO A 106 -21.89 -15.81 2.00
CA PRO A 106 -21.33 -17.00 1.37
C PRO A 106 -20.12 -16.69 0.49
N GLY A 107 -18.96 -17.17 0.93
CA GLY A 107 -17.87 -17.66 0.17
C GLY A 107 -17.12 -16.74 -0.79
N TYR A 108 -17.59 -15.55 -1.14
CA TYR A 108 -16.85 -14.64 -2.00
C TYR A 108 -15.74 -13.94 -1.22
N VAL A 109 -14.49 -14.27 -1.57
CA VAL A 109 -13.36 -13.47 -1.13
C VAL A 109 -13.27 -12.24 -2.02
N THR A 110 -13.43 -11.08 -1.40
CA THR A 110 -13.33 -9.78 -2.08
C THR A 110 -12.08 -9.04 -1.61
N PRO A 111 -11.54 -8.11 -2.40
CA PRO A 111 -10.50 -7.21 -1.91
C PRO A 111 -10.98 -6.48 -0.66
N LYS A 112 -10.08 -6.25 0.30
CA LYS A 112 -10.32 -5.31 1.40
C LYS A 112 -10.53 -3.91 0.81
N VAL A 113 -11.26 -3.07 1.52
CA VAL A 113 -11.49 -1.69 1.09
C VAL A 113 -10.87 -0.75 2.12
N ALA A 114 -10.01 0.13 1.65
CA ALA A 114 -9.46 1.23 2.43
C ALA A 114 -9.99 2.57 1.90
N ILE A 115 -10.15 3.53 2.79
CA ILE A 115 -10.62 4.86 2.48
C ILE A 115 -9.50 5.84 2.73
N GLY A 116 -9.28 6.77 1.79
CA GLY A 116 -8.32 7.86 1.94
C GLY A 116 -9.04 9.21 1.85
N ALA A 117 -8.56 10.20 2.58
CA ALA A 117 -9.14 11.54 2.61
C ALA A 117 -8.09 12.61 2.30
N VAL A 118 -8.16 13.18 1.11
CA VAL A 118 -7.44 14.40 0.73
C VAL A 118 -8.22 15.60 1.26
N VAL A 119 -7.79 16.15 2.38
CA VAL A 119 -8.46 17.30 3.03
C VAL A 119 -7.74 18.58 2.68
N GLY A 120 -8.48 19.53 2.11
CA GLY A 120 -7.99 20.88 1.80
C GLY A 120 -8.54 21.94 2.75
N ASN A 121 -7.72 22.95 3.06
CA ASN A 121 -8.16 24.14 3.78
C ASN A 121 -8.30 25.36 2.85
N GLU A 122 -8.79 26.49 3.39
CA GLU A 122 -8.99 27.74 2.65
C GLU A 122 -7.68 28.37 2.12
N ARG A 123 -6.52 27.98 2.68
CA ARG A 123 -5.20 28.43 2.22
C ARG A 123 -4.67 27.61 1.06
N GLY A 124 -5.41 26.59 0.60
CA GLY A 124 -4.96 25.68 -0.46
C GLY A 124 -3.93 24.64 0.00
N GLU A 125 -3.80 24.43 1.32
CA GLU A 125 -2.93 23.43 1.91
C GLU A 125 -3.64 22.10 2.09
N ILE A 126 -2.87 21.02 2.04
CA ILE A 126 -3.32 19.65 2.30
C ILE A 126 -3.01 19.22 3.73
N LEU A 127 -3.94 18.46 4.33
CA LEU A 127 -3.74 17.80 5.62
C LEU A 127 -3.00 16.49 5.41
N LEU A 128 -1.88 16.32 6.10
CA LEU A 128 -1.14 15.06 6.10
C LEU A 128 -0.88 14.58 7.53
N VAL A 129 -0.79 13.28 7.68
CA VAL A 129 -0.41 12.56 8.90
C VAL A 129 0.94 11.88 8.70
N LYS A 130 1.76 11.87 9.73
CA LYS A 130 2.98 11.08 9.79
C LYS A 130 2.68 9.77 10.50
N ARG A 131 2.73 8.66 9.79
CA ARG A 131 2.51 7.34 10.36
C ARG A 131 3.51 7.04 11.47
N ALA A 132 3.05 6.61 12.64
CA ALA A 132 3.93 6.30 13.78
C ALA A 132 4.87 5.13 13.48
N GLU A 133 4.38 4.11 12.79
CA GLU A 133 5.13 2.90 12.49
C GLU A 133 6.24 3.12 11.45
N SER A 134 5.92 3.79 10.33
CA SER A 134 6.84 3.93 9.19
C SER A 134 7.55 5.29 9.12
N GLY A 135 7.06 6.30 9.83
CA GLY A 135 7.54 7.68 9.74
C GLY A 135 7.24 8.38 8.42
N VAL A 136 6.43 7.77 7.57
CA VAL A 136 6.05 8.29 6.25
C VAL A 136 4.81 9.18 6.36
N TRP A 137 4.82 10.29 5.62
CA TRP A 137 3.68 11.17 5.50
C TRP A 137 2.71 10.72 4.41
N LEU A 138 1.41 10.82 4.71
CA LEU A 138 0.33 10.51 3.77
C LEU A 138 -0.92 11.29 4.19
N TYR A 139 -1.89 11.43 3.31
CA TYR A 139 -3.23 11.87 3.70
C TYR A 139 -3.88 10.84 4.66
N PRO A 140 -4.82 11.23 5.54
CA PRO A 140 -5.51 10.32 6.46
C PRO A 140 -6.12 9.12 5.74
N THR A 141 -5.93 7.91 6.29
CA THR A 141 -6.44 6.67 5.69
C THR A 141 -6.80 5.64 6.74
N GLY A 142 -7.91 4.91 6.51
CA GLY A 142 -8.30 3.78 7.33
C GLY A 142 -9.04 2.69 6.56
N TRP A 143 -9.35 1.61 7.24
CA TRP A 143 -10.16 0.52 6.69
C TRP A 143 -11.63 0.91 6.65
N ALA A 144 -12.34 0.40 5.62
CA ALA A 144 -13.79 0.53 5.56
C ALA A 144 -14.43 -0.35 6.64
N ASP A 145 -14.93 0.27 7.69
CA ASP A 145 -15.62 -0.41 8.78
C ASP A 145 -17.05 -0.80 8.38
N ILE A 146 -17.48 -1.98 8.82
CA ILE A 146 -18.86 -2.42 8.62
C ILE A 146 -19.81 -1.51 9.40
N GLY A 147 -20.87 -1.07 8.74
CA GLY A 147 -21.88 -0.18 9.30
C GLY A 147 -21.68 1.30 8.98
N TYR A 148 -20.57 1.66 8.35
CA TYR A 148 -20.30 3.00 7.84
C TYR A 148 -20.27 3.01 6.32
N SER A 149 -20.75 4.08 5.72
CA SER A 149 -20.53 4.35 4.30
C SER A 149 -19.07 4.79 4.06
N PRO A 150 -18.53 4.66 2.84
CA PRO A 150 -17.16 5.11 2.55
C PRO A 150 -16.91 6.59 2.88
N ALA A 151 -17.92 7.45 2.71
CA ALA A 151 -17.82 8.87 3.03
C ALA A 151 -17.78 9.12 4.54
N GLU A 152 -18.56 8.36 5.33
CA GLU A 152 -18.51 8.41 6.79
C GLU A 152 -17.15 7.94 7.33
N VAL A 153 -16.58 6.88 6.75
CA VAL A 153 -15.21 6.43 7.11
C VAL A 153 -14.19 7.53 6.84
N ALA A 154 -14.26 8.21 5.68
CA ALA A 154 -13.34 9.31 5.38
C ALA A 154 -13.39 10.41 6.46
N VAL A 155 -14.58 10.81 6.88
CA VAL A 155 -14.77 11.83 7.94
C VAL A 155 -14.25 11.34 9.28
N LYS A 156 -14.58 10.08 9.63
CA LYS A 156 -14.16 9.43 10.88
C LYS A 156 -12.63 9.38 11.00
N GLU A 157 -11.96 8.86 9.98
CA GLU A 157 -10.48 8.74 9.97
C GLU A 157 -9.79 10.10 10.06
N VAL A 158 -10.30 11.12 9.34
CA VAL A 158 -9.76 12.49 9.46
C VAL A 158 -9.89 12.99 10.90
N ALA A 159 -11.04 12.83 11.54
CA ALA A 159 -11.24 13.28 12.90
C ALA A 159 -10.37 12.51 13.90
N GLU A 160 -10.26 11.17 13.77
CA GLU A 160 -9.49 10.30 14.67
C GLU A 160 -7.98 10.51 14.53
N GLU A 161 -7.46 10.57 13.30
CA GLU A 161 -6.03 10.70 13.05
C GLU A 161 -5.50 12.13 13.25
N THR A 162 -6.36 13.16 13.13
CA THR A 162 -5.90 14.55 13.01
C THR A 162 -6.60 15.57 13.92
N GLY A 163 -7.76 15.26 14.49
CA GLY A 163 -8.60 16.20 15.21
C GLY A 163 -9.34 17.22 14.34
N ILE A 164 -9.23 17.10 13.01
CA ILE A 164 -9.88 18.04 12.06
C ILE A 164 -11.27 17.53 11.69
N GLU A 165 -12.23 18.43 11.66
CA GLU A 165 -13.56 18.19 11.12
C GLU A 165 -13.58 18.50 9.62
N CYS A 166 -14.19 17.62 8.83
CA CYS A 166 -14.28 17.81 7.38
C CYS A 166 -15.61 17.31 6.80
N GLU A 167 -15.89 17.73 5.59
CA GLU A 167 -17.00 17.18 4.80
C GLU A 167 -16.49 16.62 3.46
N PRO A 168 -17.00 15.46 3.02
CA PRO A 168 -16.65 14.89 1.73
C PRO A 168 -17.28 15.70 0.59
N VAL A 169 -16.49 16.01 -0.44
CA VAL A 169 -16.91 16.77 -1.62
C VAL A 169 -17.14 15.85 -2.80
N ARG A 170 -16.20 14.97 -3.09
CA ARG A 170 -16.26 14.01 -4.21
C ARG A 170 -15.25 12.88 -4.04
N VAL A 171 -15.42 11.82 -4.82
CA VAL A 171 -14.40 10.78 -4.99
C VAL A 171 -13.36 11.30 -5.98
N LEU A 172 -12.07 11.24 -5.60
CA LEU A 172 -10.92 11.56 -6.45
C LEU A 172 -10.38 10.36 -7.20
N ALA A 173 -10.35 9.20 -6.54
CA ALA A 173 -9.82 8.00 -7.14
C ALA A 173 -10.45 6.74 -6.57
N VAL A 174 -10.55 5.71 -7.41
CA VAL A 174 -10.81 4.32 -7.01
C VAL A 174 -9.73 3.47 -7.65
N ILE A 175 -8.84 2.90 -6.84
CA ILE A 175 -7.60 2.28 -7.30
C ILE A 175 -7.34 0.93 -6.63
N ASP A 176 -6.64 0.07 -7.33
CA ASP A 176 -6.14 -1.21 -6.82
C ASP A 176 -4.78 -0.98 -6.13
N GLY A 177 -4.77 -1.03 -4.80
CA GLY A 177 -3.57 -0.78 -4.00
C GLY A 177 -2.46 -1.81 -4.24
N MET A 178 -2.80 -3.06 -4.56
CA MET A 178 -1.83 -4.08 -4.95
C MET A 178 -1.18 -3.74 -6.30
N ARG A 179 -1.95 -3.26 -7.25
CA ARG A 179 -1.47 -2.86 -8.57
C ARG A 179 -0.51 -1.69 -8.52
N LEU A 180 -0.74 -0.75 -7.62
CA LEU A 180 0.13 0.39 -7.38
C LEU A 180 1.31 0.08 -6.43
N GLY A 181 1.36 -1.14 -5.89
CA GLY A 181 2.43 -1.58 -5.00
C GLY A 181 2.30 -1.10 -3.55
N PHE A 182 1.13 -0.62 -3.15
CA PHE A 182 0.87 -0.18 -1.76
C PHE A 182 0.65 -1.35 -0.81
N THR A 183 0.11 -2.46 -1.33
CA THR A 183 -0.18 -3.66 -0.54
C THR A 183 0.27 -4.92 -1.27
N ARG A 184 0.38 -6.02 -0.53
CA ARG A 184 0.68 -7.34 -1.05
C ARG A 184 -0.53 -8.28 -1.06
N PHE A 185 -1.70 -7.74 -0.78
CA PHE A 185 -2.99 -8.44 -0.81
C PHE A 185 -4.00 -7.60 -1.58
N GLY A 186 -5.07 -8.22 -2.06
CA GLY A 186 -6.13 -7.54 -2.79
C GLY A 186 -6.76 -6.45 -1.94
N MET A 187 -6.61 -5.19 -2.37
CA MET A 187 -7.16 -4.02 -1.70
C MET A 187 -7.60 -2.97 -2.72
N TYR A 188 -8.80 -2.46 -2.55
CA TYR A 188 -9.23 -1.25 -3.23
C TYR A 188 -9.10 -0.06 -2.28
N MET A 189 -8.62 1.06 -2.81
CA MET A 189 -8.61 2.33 -2.10
C MET A 189 -9.58 3.28 -2.77
N VAL A 190 -10.50 3.85 -1.99
CA VAL A 190 -11.41 4.92 -2.41
C VAL A 190 -10.91 6.21 -1.78
N VAL A 191 -10.43 7.14 -2.59
CA VAL A 191 -9.87 8.41 -2.13
C VAL A 191 -10.89 9.52 -2.32
N PHE A 192 -11.25 10.19 -1.24
CA PHE A 192 -12.14 11.34 -1.24
C PHE A 192 -11.37 12.65 -1.23
N HIS A 193 -11.86 13.66 -1.94
CA HIS A 193 -11.59 15.04 -1.63
C HIS A 193 -12.56 15.48 -0.54
N CYS A 194 -12.02 16.04 0.54
CA CYS A 194 -12.77 16.60 1.64
C CYS A 194 -12.39 18.07 1.84
N ARG A 195 -13.31 18.86 2.33
CA ARG A 195 -13.10 20.25 2.73
C ARG A 195 -13.02 20.33 4.25
N ALA A 196 -12.01 20.98 4.79
CA ALA A 196 -11.89 21.23 6.22
C ALA A 196 -13.00 22.20 6.68
N LEU A 197 -13.60 21.91 7.82
CA LEU A 197 -14.63 22.73 8.45
C LEU A 197 -14.11 23.42 9.73
N GLY A 198 -13.15 22.81 10.42
CA GLY A 198 -12.60 23.31 11.67
C GLY A 198 -11.82 22.22 12.40
N GLY A 199 -11.64 22.40 13.70
CA GLY A 199 -10.90 21.49 14.56
C GLY A 199 -9.48 22.00 14.85
N GLU A 200 -8.80 21.31 15.76
CA GLU A 200 -7.42 21.59 16.14
C GLU A 200 -6.55 20.37 15.81
N LEU A 201 -5.38 20.60 15.22
CA LEU A 201 -4.44 19.53 14.89
C LEU A 201 -4.06 18.75 16.15
N THR A 202 -4.51 17.51 16.21
CA THR A 202 -4.29 16.60 17.32
C THR A 202 -3.95 15.22 16.77
N PRO A 203 -2.67 14.81 16.79
CA PRO A 203 -2.29 13.49 16.28
C PRO A 203 -2.86 12.37 17.16
N HIS A 204 -3.34 11.28 16.53
CA HIS A 204 -3.80 10.10 17.25
C HIS A 204 -2.61 9.47 18.01
N PRO A 205 -2.75 9.21 19.34
CA PRO A 205 -1.62 8.87 20.22
C PRO A 205 -0.88 7.58 19.86
N LEU A 206 -1.50 6.66 19.15
CA LEU A 206 -0.92 5.35 18.81
C LEU A 206 -0.53 5.23 17.32
N GLU A 207 -1.23 5.91 16.42
CA GLU A 207 -1.12 5.68 14.98
C GLU A 207 -0.41 6.82 14.26
N THR A 208 -0.47 8.04 14.82
CA THR A 208 0.02 9.25 14.17
C THR A 208 1.14 9.89 14.99
N ALA A 209 2.35 9.92 14.46
CA ALA A 209 3.49 10.56 15.12
C ALA A 209 3.43 12.08 15.01
N ASP A 210 2.82 12.63 13.96
CA ASP A 210 2.71 14.07 13.71
C ASP A 210 1.58 14.34 12.69
N VAL A 211 1.04 15.56 12.68
CA VAL A 211 -0.01 16.01 11.77
C VAL A 211 0.20 17.47 11.38
N GLY A 212 -0.09 17.83 10.14
CA GLY A 212 0.09 19.21 9.72
C GLY A 212 -0.58 19.57 8.39
N TRP A 213 -0.66 20.88 8.14
CA TRP A 213 -1.07 21.44 6.87
C TRP A 213 0.14 21.81 6.03
N PHE A 214 0.13 21.43 4.75
CA PHE A 214 1.27 21.60 3.86
C PHE A 214 0.86 22.19 2.52
N ALA A 215 1.62 23.18 2.06
CA ALA A 215 1.49 23.72 0.72
C ALA A 215 2.16 22.76 -0.32
N ALA A 216 1.79 22.90 -1.58
CA ALA A 216 2.27 22.02 -2.65
C ALA A 216 3.81 22.04 -2.83
N ASP A 217 4.44 23.16 -2.52
CA ASP A 217 5.89 23.38 -2.62
C ASP A 217 6.63 23.14 -1.31
N ALA A 218 5.91 22.79 -0.24
CA ALA A 218 6.45 22.59 1.12
C ALA A 218 6.04 21.25 1.73
N LEU A 219 5.87 20.21 0.90
CA LEU A 219 5.51 18.89 1.37
C LEU A 219 6.62 18.26 2.24
N PRO A 220 6.27 17.57 3.32
CA PRO A 220 7.25 16.96 4.22
C PRO A 220 7.89 15.71 3.57
N TRP A 221 9.05 15.31 4.07
CA TRP A 221 9.77 14.14 3.59
C TRP A 221 9.92 13.08 4.70
N PRO A 222 9.76 11.79 4.40
CA PRO A 222 9.26 11.21 3.13
C PRO A 222 7.72 11.23 3.03
N THR A 223 7.19 11.51 1.84
CA THR A 223 5.75 11.46 1.56
C THR A 223 5.44 10.36 0.56
N ALA A 224 4.58 9.41 0.94
CA ALA A 224 4.25 8.24 0.12
C ALA A 224 3.41 8.61 -1.11
N GLY A 225 3.87 8.16 -2.28
CA GLY A 225 3.10 8.18 -3.52
C GLY A 225 2.70 9.58 -4.02
N VAL A 226 3.33 10.64 -3.54
CA VAL A 226 2.98 12.04 -3.84
C VAL A 226 2.96 12.34 -5.34
N ASP A 227 3.79 11.68 -6.12
CA ASP A 227 3.90 11.90 -7.56
C ASP A 227 2.61 11.58 -8.32
N TRP A 228 1.82 10.61 -7.83
CA TRP A 228 0.56 10.24 -8.46
C TRP A 228 -0.65 11.00 -7.91
N TRP A 229 -0.74 11.20 -6.58
CA TRP A 229 -1.90 11.83 -5.97
C TRP A 229 -1.75 13.35 -5.78
N GLY A 230 -0.54 13.86 -5.64
CA GLY A 230 -0.26 15.25 -5.33
C GLY A 230 -0.86 16.24 -6.32
N PRO A 231 -0.59 16.12 -7.64
CA PRO A 231 -1.20 16.99 -8.64
C PRO A 231 -2.73 16.97 -8.61
N LEU A 232 -3.33 15.76 -8.51
CA LEU A 232 -4.78 15.57 -8.43
C LEU A 232 -5.37 16.23 -7.17
N ALA A 233 -4.72 16.04 -6.02
CA ALA A 233 -5.14 16.58 -4.74
C ALA A 233 -5.15 18.11 -4.75
N PHE A 234 -4.05 18.73 -5.17
CA PHE A 234 -3.95 20.20 -5.17
C PHE A 234 -4.84 20.86 -6.21
N SER A 235 -5.07 20.25 -7.37
CA SER A 235 -6.09 20.73 -8.30
C SER A 235 -7.49 20.68 -7.69
N ALA A 236 -7.84 19.59 -7.02
CA ALA A 236 -9.13 19.48 -6.34
C ALA A 236 -9.30 20.51 -5.22
N ILE A 237 -8.27 20.70 -4.38
CA ILE A 237 -8.27 21.68 -3.28
C ILE A 237 -8.45 23.12 -3.80
N LYS A 238 -7.83 23.44 -4.94
CA LYS A 238 -8.00 24.75 -5.61
C LYS A 238 -9.35 24.95 -6.29
N GLY A 239 -10.19 23.89 -6.32
CA GLY A 239 -11.49 23.94 -7.00
C GLY A 239 -11.39 23.82 -8.51
N GLU A 240 -10.25 23.40 -9.06
CA GLU A 240 -10.09 23.13 -10.47
C GLU A 240 -10.92 21.88 -10.88
N PRO A 241 -11.38 21.79 -12.12
CA PRO A 241 -12.03 20.60 -12.61
C PRO A 241 -11.08 19.39 -12.55
N VAL A 242 -11.48 18.35 -11.86
CA VAL A 242 -10.75 17.08 -11.80
C VAL A 242 -11.69 15.92 -12.12
N GLU A 243 -11.20 14.97 -12.89
CA GLU A 243 -11.90 13.72 -13.14
C GLU A 243 -11.51 12.68 -12.08
N THR A 244 -12.44 11.77 -11.77
CA THR A 244 -12.14 10.65 -10.90
C THR A 244 -11.18 9.69 -11.60
N VAL A 245 -10.07 9.35 -10.95
CA VAL A 245 -9.03 8.48 -11.47
C VAL A 245 -9.37 7.01 -11.21
N PHE A 246 -9.20 6.18 -12.23
CA PHE A 246 -9.32 4.74 -12.16
C PHE A 246 -8.09 4.07 -12.75
N ASP A 247 -7.81 2.84 -12.30
CA ASP A 247 -6.77 2.04 -12.94
C ASP A 247 -7.12 1.75 -14.40
N ALA A 248 -6.13 1.87 -15.28
CA ALA A 248 -6.30 1.50 -16.67
C ALA A 248 -6.65 0.00 -16.80
N PRO A 249 -7.59 -0.40 -17.69
CA PRO A 249 -7.93 -1.80 -17.90
C PRO A 249 -6.70 -2.64 -18.24
N ARG A 250 -6.60 -3.85 -17.66
CA ARG A 250 -5.60 -4.84 -18.08
C ARG A 250 -6.07 -5.56 -19.32
N GLN A 251 -5.13 -5.96 -20.18
CA GLN A 251 -5.43 -6.91 -21.25
C GLN A 251 -5.82 -8.28 -20.62
N PRO A 252 -6.98 -8.86 -20.95
CA PRO A 252 -7.36 -10.15 -20.41
C PRO A 252 -6.40 -11.23 -20.92
N VAL A 253 -5.79 -11.98 -20.00
CA VAL A 253 -4.80 -13.02 -20.34
C VAL A 253 -5.41 -14.19 -21.13
N TRP A 254 -6.73 -14.40 -20.98
CA TRP A 254 -7.45 -15.54 -21.57
C TRP A 254 -8.33 -15.19 -22.78
N ARG A 255 -8.42 -13.92 -23.15
CA ARG A 255 -9.19 -13.49 -24.32
C ARG A 255 -8.23 -12.89 -25.34
N PRO A 256 -8.15 -13.39 -26.56
CA PRO A 256 -7.43 -12.70 -27.60
C PRO A 256 -8.04 -11.32 -27.81
N PRO A 257 -7.25 -10.32 -28.25
CA PRO A 257 -7.78 -9.00 -28.63
C PRO A 257 -8.98 -9.19 -29.56
N SER A 258 -10.06 -8.46 -29.30
CA SER A 258 -11.27 -8.50 -30.13
C SER A 258 -10.89 -8.15 -31.57
N GLY A 259 -10.88 -9.14 -32.46
CA GLY A 259 -10.51 -9.01 -33.87
C GLY A 259 -9.59 -10.09 -34.43
N GLN A 260 -8.98 -10.93 -33.60
CA GLN A 260 -8.29 -12.13 -34.08
C GLN A 260 -9.18 -13.37 -33.87
N ALA A 261 -9.85 -13.81 -34.91
CA ALA A 261 -10.44 -15.15 -34.94
C ALA A 261 -9.30 -16.17 -34.76
N PRO A 262 -9.50 -17.28 -33.99
CA PRO A 262 -8.52 -18.35 -33.93
C PRO A 262 -8.25 -18.83 -35.34
N SER A 263 -6.99 -18.78 -35.77
CA SER A 263 -6.56 -19.42 -37.02
C SER A 263 -6.87 -20.89 -36.91
N SER A 264 -7.84 -21.37 -37.67
CA SER A 264 -8.14 -22.79 -37.87
C SER A 264 -6.92 -23.48 -38.49
N SER A 265 -6.23 -24.25 -37.70
CA SER A 265 -5.27 -25.29 -38.17
C SER A 265 -5.88 -26.64 -38.04
#